data_5961e97340f5bf29bb0a98611bcfbf82
#
_entry.id   5961e97340f5bf29bb0a98611bcfbf82
#
_cell.length_a   1.000
_cell.length_b   1.000
_cell.length_c   1.000
_cell.angle_alpha   90.00
_cell.angle_beta   90.00
_cell.angle_gamma   90.00
#
_symmetry.space_group_name_H-M   'P 1'
#
loop_
_entity.id
_entity.type
_entity.pdbx_description
1 polymer ?
#
loop_
_entity_poly.entity_id
_entity_poly.type
_entity_poly.pdbx_seq_one_letter_code
_entity_poly.pdbx_strand_id
1 'polypeptide(L)'
;MPASPSRRRNAIPQDSGPTALFYRTDLFAANNIAIPTTWAEYADAAVKVRAAGGYITNFSQSDINQFASFVWQADGSWFQNDGTNWTVDLTSDASITVADYWQDLIDRDLVSTYPAWTSEWDNAYNSSQVWTWNSAVWGANSIASGAPDTAGNWGVAPSPQWKAGDTAAGNWGGSSTAVFKGSKHPYEAAEFALWLNTSDEALTMLNESANIYPATKDGLNLPVLKEGVEFYGGQAIYDVFAAASAEVNPDFTWGPTMTQTYNDVSDGFKAAVSGNGTLADALKSGQASTIKALKAQSIPVKE
;
A
#
# COMPACT_ATOMS: atom_id res chain seq x y z
N MET A 1 23.68 5.76 30.93
CA MET A 1 22.29 5.42 30.55
C MET A 1 22.24 3.90 30.45
N PRO A 2 21.32 3.18 31.12
CA PRO A 2 21.23 1.74 30.96
C PRO A 2 20.75 1.45 29.52
N ALA A 3 21.43 0.49 28.87
CA ALA A 3 21.06 0.05 27.53
C ALA A 3 19.61 -0.46 27.53
N SER A 4 18.82 0.06 26.58
CA SER A 4 17.47 -0.44 26.31
C SER A 4 17.52 -1.96 26.15
N PRO A 5 16.61 -2.74 26.77
CA PRO A 5 16.60 -4.17 26.57
C PRO A 5 16.45 -4.44 25.08
N SER A 6 17.40 -5.22 24.53
CA SER A 6 17.39 -5.60 23.12
C SER A 6 16.00 -6.17 22.81
N ARG A 7 15.23 -5.48 21.96
CA ARG A 7 13.98 -6.04 21.43
C ARG A 7 14.36 -7.33 20.73
N ARG A 8 13.97 -8.46 21.31
CA ARG A 8 14.14 -9.76 20.66
C ARG A 8 13.29 -9.71 19.39
N ARG A 9 13.94 -9.67 18.25
CA ARG A 9 13.27 -9.79 16.95
C ARG A 9 12.83 -11.26 16.84
N ASN A 10 11.53 -11.50 16.81
CA ASN A 10 10.95 -12.84 16.72
C ASN A 10 10.59 -13.21 15.29
N ALA A 11 10.90 -12.36 14.33
CA ALA A 11 10.61 -12.56 12.91
C ALA A 11 11.73 -11.98 12.03
N ILE A 12 11.92 -12.57 10.87
CA ILE A 12 12.87 -12.14 9.84
C ILE A 12 12.05 -11.46 8.74
N PRO A 13 12.31 -10.18 8.41
CA PRO A 13 11.62 -9.51 7.31
C PRO A 13 11.85 -10.25 5.99
N GLN A 14 10.81 -10.39 5.17
CA GLN A 14 10.86 -11.03 3.86
C GLN A 14 10.85 -9.99 2.74
N ASP A 15 9.84 -9.13 2.73
CA ASP A 15 9.63 -8.13 1.69
C ASP A 15 9.20 -6.80 2.29
N SER A 16 9.22 -5.78 1.45
CA SER A 16 8.66 -4.46 1.71
C SER A 16 7.73 -4.06 0.57
N GLY A 17 6.85 -3.10 0.83
CA GLY A 17 5.83 -2.67 -0.12
C GLY A 17 5.89 -1.18 -0.45
N PRO A 18 7.03 -0.61 -0.92
CA PRO A 18 7.04 0.77 -1.38
C PRO A 18 6.03 0.96 -2.49
N THR A 19 5.32 2.11 -2.49
CA THR A 19 4.24 2.35 -3.44
C THR A 19 4.70 3.16 -4.65
N ALA A 20 4.13 2.84 -5.82
CA ALA A 20 4.31 3.57 -7.07
C ALA A 20 2.99 3.55 -7.87
N LEU A 21 2.91 4.38 -8.90
CA LEU A 21 1.76 4.47 -9.78
C LEU A 21 1.92 3.52 -10.96
N PHE A 22 1.12 2.47 -11.02
CA PHE A 22 0.88 1.69 -12.23
C PHE A 22 -0.13 2.41 -13.11
N TYR A 23 0.14 2.52 -14.42
CA TYR A 23 -0.76 3.21 -15.33
C TYR A 23 -0.76 2.60 -16.74
N ARG A 24 -1.86 2.71 -17.45
CA ARG A 24 -2.02 2.25 -18.83
C ARG A 24 -1.37 3.26 -19.79
N THR A 25 -0.20 2.90 -20.29
CA THR A 25 0.61 3.74 -21.19
C THR A 25 -0.11 4.04 -22.51
N ASP A 26 -0.78 3.03 -23.07
CA ASP A 26 -1.54 3.13 -24.31
C ASP A 26 -2.75 4.07 -24.18
N LEU A 27 -3.54 3.94 -23.11
CA LEU A 27 -4.73 4.76 -22.90
C LEU A 27 -4.39 6.21 -22.56
N PHE A 28 -3.34 6.42 -21.76
CA PHE A 28 -2.84 7.76 -21.45
C PHE A 28 -2.34 8.46 -22.71
N ALA A 29 -1.56 7.76 -23.55
CA ALA A 29 -1.06 8.28 -24.83
C ALA A 29 -2.21 8.58 -25.81
N ALA A 30 -3.16 7.64 -25.97
CA ALA A 30 -4.30 7.81 -26.89
C ALA A 30 -5.20 9.00 -26.53
N ASN A 31 -5.26 9.39 -25.25
CA ASN A 31 -6.09 10.49 -24.75
C ASN A 31 -5.28 11.76 -24.42
N ASN A 32 -3.99 11.80 -24.76
CA ASN A 32 -3.09 12.93 -24.47
C ASN A 32 -3.10 13.32 -22.98
N ILE A 33 -3.10 12.32 -22.08
CA ILE A 33 -3.03 12.50 -20.65
C ILE A 33 -1.57 12.36 -20.22
N ALA A 34 -1.02 13.41 -19.60
CA ALA A 34 0.31 13.34 -19.00
C ALA A 34 0.30 12.47 -17.74
N ILE A 35 1.42 11.82 -17.45
CA ILE A 35 1.59 11.08 -16.18
C ILE A 35 1.56 12.11 -15.04
N PRO A 36 0.62 12.01 -14.08
CA PRO A 36 0.51 12.98 -13.00
C PRO A 36 1.67 12.84 -12.00
N THR A 37 2.25 13.96 -11.62
CA THR A 37 3.33 14.04 -10.63
C THR A 37 2.82 14.48 -9.25
N THR A 38 1.62 15.04 -9.19
CA THR A 38 0.96 15.45 -7.96
C THR A 38 -0.45 14.86 -7.87
N TRP A 39 -0.99 14.74 -6.65
CA TRP A 39 -2.38 14.31 -6.46
C TRP A 39 -3.40 15.29 -7.06
N ALA A 40 -3.04 16.59 -7.16
CA ALA A 40 -3.87 17.57 -7.87
C ALA A 40 -3.91 17.25 -9.38
N GLU A 41 -2.76 17.01 -10.02
CA GLU A 41 -2.69 16.60 -11.43
C GLU A 41 -3.37 15.24 -11.67
N TYR A 42 -3.33 14.33 -10.65
CA TYR A 42 -4.03 13.05 -10.72
C TYR A 42 -5.55 13.23 -10.75
N ALA A 43 -6.10 14.16 -9.96
CA ALA A 43 -7.51 14.51 -10.01
C ALA A 43 -7.90 15.14 -11.37
N ASP A 44 -7.05 15.99 -11.94
CA ASP A 44 -7.26 16.55 -13.29
C ASP A 44 -7.20 15.46 -14.38
N ALA A 45 -6.29 14.50 -14.25
CA ALA A 45 -6.22 13.33 -15.13
C ALA A 45 -7.48 12.46 -14.99
N ALA A 46 -8.01 12.29 -13.76
CA ALA A 46 -9.22 11.53 -13.50
C ALA A 46 -10.44 12.08 -14.26
N VAL A 47 -10.57 13.40 -14.35
CA VAL A 47 -11.64 14.04 -15.16
C VAL A 47 -11.52 13.68 -16.64
N LYS A 48 -10.31 13.67 -17.19
CA LYS A 48 -10.06 13.30 -18.59
C LYS A 48 -10.33 11.82 -18.84
N VAL A 49 -9.88 10.95 -17.93
CA VAL A 49 -10.12 9.50 -17.98
C VAL A 49 -11.63 9.24 -17.95
N ARG A 50 -12.36 9.93 -17.06
CA ARG A 50 -13.81 9.74 -16.96
C ARG A 50 -14.54 10.22 -18.21
N ALA A 51 -14.11 11.32 -18.81
CA ALA A 51 -14.65 11.81 -20.10
C ALA A 51 -14.39 10.82 -21.26
N ALA A 52 -13.31 10.03 -21.19
CA ALA A 52 -13.00 8.97 -22.15
C ALA A 52 -13.72 7.64 -21.83
N GLY A 53 -14.56 7.59 -20.78
CA GLY A 53 -15.38 6.43 -20.41
C GLY A 53 -14.73 5.48 -19.39
N GLY A 54 -13.54 5.77 -18.89
CA GLY A 54 -12.84 5.00 -17.87
C GLY A 54 -12.98 5.57 -16.45
N TYR A 55 -12.39 4.88 -15.50
CA TYR A 55 -12.12 5.35 -14.14
C TYR A 55 -10.61 5.47 -13.95
N ILE A 56 -10.17 6.54 -13.26
CA ILE A 56 -8.72 6.73 -13.05
C ILE A 56 -8.14 5.56 -12.25
N THR A 57 -8.84 5.12 -11.22
CA THR A 57 -8.48 3.96 -10.38
C THR A 57 -9.72 3.34 -9.75
N ASN A 58 -9.51 2.26 -9.02
CA ASN A 58 -10.52 1.71 -8.10
C ASN A 58 -10.19 2.11 -6.66
N PHE A 59 -11.11 2.80 -5.98
CA PHE A 59 -11.02 3.03 -4.55
C PHE A 59 -11.60 1.82 -3.81
N SER A 60 -10.75 1.05 -3.14
CA SER A 60 -11.20 -0.13 -2.41
C SER A 60 -11.60 0.22 -0.99
N GLN A 61 -12.91 0.26 -0.73
CA GLN A 61 -13.46 0.45 0.62
C GLN A 61 -13.19 -0.72 1.58
N SER A 62 -12.71 -1.85 1.06
CA SER A 62 -12.42 -3.06 1.86
C SER A 62 -10.92 -3.24 2.17
N ASP A 63 -10.05 -2.46 1.56
CA ASP A 63 -8.60 -2.53 1.79
C ASP A 63 -8.05 -1.26 2.43
N ILE A 64 -8.17 -1.21 3.74
CA ILE A 64 -7.71 -0.06 4.55
C ILE A 64 -6.19 0.08 4.56
N ASN A 65 -5.43 -0.98 4.21
CA ASN A 65 -3.98 -0.87 4.06
C ASN A 65 -3.59 0.07 2.93
N GLN A 66 -4.33 0.07 1.81
CA GLN A 66 -4.12 1.02 0.73
C GLN A 66 -4.31 2.45 1.22
N PHE A 67 -5.43 2.70 1.90
CA PHE A 67 -5.70 4.03 2.46
C PHE A 67 -4.63 4.46 3.46
N ALA A 68 -4.20 3.56 4.36
CA ALA A 68 -3.11 3.82 5.31
C ALA A 68 -1.80 4.18 4.59
N SER A 69 -1.51 3.58 3.43
CA SER A 69 -0.31 3.91 2.65
C SER A 69 -0.34 5.34 2.08
N PHE A 70 -1.51 5.87 1.72
CA PHE A 70 -1.66 7.26 1.31
C PHE A 70 -1.47 8.23 2.48
N VAL A 71 -1.97 7.87 3.67
CA VAL A 71 -1.73 8.63 4.90
C VAL A 71 -0.25 8.61 5.27
N TRP A 72 0.40 7.47 5.13
CA TRP A 72 1.85 7.33 5.34
C TRP A 72 2.65 8.24 4.40
N GLN A 73 2.32 8.24 3.10
CA GLN A 73 2.93 9.16 2.13
C GLN A 73 2.69 10.63 2.48
N ALA A 74 1.56 10.97 3.09
CA ALA A 74 1.23 12.31 3.55
C ALA A 74 1.89 12.69 4.91
N ASP A 75 2.90 11.91 5.35
CA ASP A 75 3.59 12.05 6.64
C ASP A 75 2.69 11.88 7.87
N GLY A 76 1.56 11.18 7.71
CA GLY A 76 0.68 10.80 8.80
C GLY A 76 1.11 9.50 9.47
N SER A 77 0.71 9.32 10.73
CA SER A 77 0.87 8.07 11.47
C SER A 77 -0.34 7.83 12.36
N TRP A 78 -0.90 6.63 12.28
CA TRP A 78 -2.12 6.32 13.04
C TRP A 78 -1.86 5.92 14.49
N PHE A 79 -0.66 5.47 14.79
CA PHE A 79 -0.30 5.01 16.12
C PHE A 79 1.09 5.47 16.50
N GLN A 80 1.23 5.83 17.77
CA GLN A 80 2.52 6.09 18.39
C GLN A 80 2.57 5.42 19.76
N ASN A 81 3.76 5.04 20.21
CA ASN A 81 3.99 4.45 21.53
C ASN A 81 5.19 5.10 22.19
N ASP A 82 4.99 5.72 23.37
CA ASP A 82 6.07 6.37 24.13
C ASP A 82 6.81 5.42 25.08
N GLY A 83 6.53 4.11 24.99
CA GLY A 83 7.05 3.08 25.88
C GLY A 83 6.12 2.72 27.03
N THR A 84 5.10 3.51 27.29
CA THR A 84 4.10 3.32 28.36
C THR A 84 2.67 3.37 27.81
N ASN A 85 2.37 4.34 26.97
CA ASN A 85 1.03 4.58 26.45
C ASN A 85 1.03 4.56 24.93
N TRP A 86 -0.07 4.14 24.35
CA TRP A 86 -0.39 4.32 22.95
C TRP A 86 -1.12 5.63 22.71
N THR A 87 -0.79 6.31 21.64
CA THR A 87 -1.59 7.38 21.04
C THR A 87 -2.25 6.82 19.79
N VAL A 88 -3.53 7.07 19.60
CA VAL A 88 -4.31 6.70 18.41
C VAL A 88 -4.73 7.99 17.72
N ASP A 89 -4.32 8.16 16.48
CA ASP A 89 -4.56 9.38 15.69
C ASP A 89 -4.95 9.07 14.24
N LEU A 90 -6.09 8.38 14.08
CA LEU A 90 -6.68 8.13 12.77
C LEU A 90 -7.25 9.39 12.13
N THR A 91 -7.35 10.48 12.89
CA THR A 91 -7.97 11.76 12.48
C THR A 91 -6.97 12.90 12.38
N SER A 92 -5.68 12.59 12.25
CA SER A 92 -4.64 13.58 11.96
C SER A 92 -4.98 14.41 10.71
N ASP A 93 -4.43 15.61 10.61
CA ASP A 93 -4.61 16.47 9.44
C ASP A 93 -4.25 15.75 8.14
N ALA A 94 -3.20 14.93 8.15
CA ALA A 94 -2.82 14.09 7.01
C ALA A 94 -3.93 13.08 6.65
N SER A 95 -4.48 12.38 7.64
CA SER A 95 -5.56 11.41 7.41
C SER A 95 -6.83 12.06 6.86
N ILE A 96 -7.20 13.23 7.40
CA ILE A 96 -8.38 13.97 6.93
C ILE A 96 -8.15 14.51 5.51
N THR A 97 -6.98 15.06 5.23
CA THR A 97 -6.63 15.52 3.87
C THR A 97 -6.75 14.39 2.85
N VAL A 98 -6.25 13.21 3.17
CA VAL A 98 -6.37 12.02 2.31
C VAL A 98 -7.83 11.58 2.16
N ALA A 99 -8.59 11.58 3.26
CA ALA A 99 -10.01 11.19 3.25
C ALA A 99 -10.85 12.16 2.38
N ASP A 100 -10.67 13.46 2.55
CA ASP A 100 -11.41 14.48 1.78
C ASP A 100 -11.05 14.41 0.29
N TYR A 101 -9.78 14.17 -0.05
CA TYR A 101 -9.35 14.00 -1.43
C TYR A 101 -10.02 12.81 -2.11
N TRP A 102 -10.01 11.63 -1.49
CA TRP A 102 -10.64 10.45 -2.07
C TRP A 102 -12.17 10.55 -2.06
N GLN A 103 -12.77 11.21 -1.05
CA GLN A 103 -14.20 11.49 -1.04
C GLN A 103 -14.62 12.35 -2.23
N ASP A 104 -13.86 13.44 -2.55
CA ASP A 104 -14.13 14.26 -3.74
C ASP A 104 -14.11 13.45 -5.04
N LEU A 105 -13.14 12.56 -5.22
CA LEU A 105 -13.07 11.71 -6.40
C LEU A 105 -14.24 10.72 -6.49
N ILE A 106 -14.69 10.17 -5.34
CA ILE A 106 -15.86 9.28 -5.26
C ILE A 106 -17.14 10.06 -5.61
N ASP A 107 -17.36 11.21 -4.99
CA ASP A 107 -18.57 12.04 -5.16
C ASP A 107 -18.71 12.55 -6.60
N ARG A 108 -17.58 12.72 -7.31
CA ARG A 108 -17.54 13.13 -8.72
C ARG A 108 -17.56 11.95 -9.69
N ASP A 109 -17.75 10.73 -9.24
CA ASP A 109 -17.75 9.50 -10.07
C ASP A 109 -16.46 9.33 -10.91
N LEU A 110 -15.31 9.69 -10.35
CA LEU A 110 -14.00 9.63 -11.04
C LEU A 110 -13.24 8.32 -10.75
N VAL A 111 -13.67 7.58 -9.75
CA VAL A 111 -13.11 6.29 -9.34
C VAL A 111 -14.20 5.23 -9.28
N SER A 112 -13.86 3.98 -9.62
CA SER A 112 -14.73 2.85 -9.33
C SER A 112 -14.57 2.42 -7.86
N THR A 113 -15.53 1.65 -7.35
CA THR A 113 -15.56 1.25 -5.93
C THR A 113 -15.84 -0.25 -5.77
N TYR A 114 -15.30 -1.06 -6.68
CA TYR A 114 -15.39 -2.52 -6.55
C TYR A 114 -14.64 -3.00 -5.30
N PRO A 115 -15.15 -4.00 -4.59
CA PRO A 115 -14.40 -4.66 -3.53
C PRO A 115 -13.08 -5.22 -4.09
N ALA A 116 -11.96 -4.93 -3.41
CA ALA A 116 -10.66 -5.46 -3.83
C ALA A 116 -10.64 -6.98 -3.83
N TRP A 117 -9.81 -7.56 -4.70
CA TRP A 117 -9.56 -9.00 -4.77
C TRP A 117 -10.77 -9.84 -5.18
N THR A 118 -11.69 -9.23 -5.91
CA THR A 118 -12.83 -9.91 -6.54
C THR A 118 -12.62 -10.04 -8.04
N SER A 119 -13.34 -10.98 -8.68
CA SER A 119 -13.32 -11.11 -10.13
C SER A 119 -13.82 -9.85 -10.85
N GLU A 120 -14.69 -9.06 -10.22
CA GLU A 120 -15.16 -7.77 -10.75
C GLU A 120 -14.03 -6.75 -10.76
N TRP A 121 -13.21 -6.72 -9.70
CA TRP A 121 -12.03 -5.88 -9.60
C TRP A 121 -11.00 -6.24 -10.68
N ASP A 122 -10.63 -7.51 -10.81
CA ASP A 122 -9.70 -8.01 -11.84
C ASP A 122 -10.23 -7.66 -13.24
N ASN A 123 -11.51 -7.94 -13.48
CA ASN A 123 -12.13 -7.69 -14.78
C ASN A 123 -12.18 -6.20 -15.14
N ALA A 124 -12.30 -5.31 -14.18
CA ALA A 124 -12.28 -3.87 -14.42
C ALA A 124 -10.91 -3.39 -14.94
N TYR A 125 -9.81 -3.98 -14.48
CA TYR A 125 -8.47 -3.72 -15.03
C TYR A 125 -8.28 -4.41 -16.39
N ASN A 126 -8.66 -5.68 -16.51
CA ASN A 126 -8.47 -6.45 -17.74
C ASN A 126 -9.30 -5.89 -18.92
N SER A 127 -10.51 -5.40 -18.66
CA SER A 127 -11.38 -4.78 -19.66
C SER A 127 -11.06 -3.31 -19.95
N SER A 128 -9.98 -2.78 -19.39
CA SER A 128 -9.58 -1.37 -19.54
C SER A 128 -10.60 -0.36 -19.00
N GLN A 129 -11.43 -0.76 -18.06
CA GLN A 129 -12.35 0.14 -17.38
C GLN A 129 -11.61 0.99 -16.33
N VAL A 130 -10.58 0.43 -15.67
CA VAL A 130 -9.72 1.11 -14.70
C VAL A 130 -8.32 1.27 -15.28
N TRP A 131 -7.75 2.49 -15.23
CA TRP A 131 -6.55 2.84 -15.98
C TRP A 131 -5.28 2.97 -15.16
N THR A 132 -5.40 3.15 -13.85
CA THR A 132 -4.24 3.25 -12.95
C THR A 132 -4.47 2.51 -11.63
N TRP A 133 -3.38 2.21 -10.96
CA TRP A 133 -3.40 1.73 -9.58
C TRP A 133 -2.17 2.22 -8.84
N ASN A 134 -2.34 3.07 -7.83
CA ASN A 134 -1.23 3.36 -6.93
C ASN A 134 -1.14 2.23 -5.92
N SER A 135 -0.12 1.40 -6.06
CA SER A 135 0.04 0.17 -5.32
C SER A 135 1.50 -0.08 -4.96
N ALA A 136 1.69 -1.03 -4.07
CA ALA A 136 3.02 -1.52 -3.73
C ALA A 136 3.63 -2.36 -4.87
N VAL A 137 4.92 -2.63 -4.76
CA VAL A 137 5.69 -3.39 -5.75
C VAL A 137 5.09 -4.76 -6.06
N TRP A 138 4.51 -5.47 -5.08
CA TRP A 138 3.80 -6.75 -5.29
C TRP A 138 2.56 -6.61 -6.18
N GLY A 139 2.00 -5.41 -6.33
CA GLY A 139 0.92 -5.11 -7.25
C GLY A 139 1.25 -5.40 -8.70
N ALA A 140 2.54 -5.43 -9.05
CA ALA A 140 3.01 -5.81 -10.39
C ALA A 140 2.52 -7.20 -10.78
N ASN A 141 2.62 -8.18 -9.88
CA ASN A 141 2.12 -9.54 -10.14
C ASN A 141 0.59 -9.59 -10.12
N SER A 142 -0.07 -8.80 -9.27
CA SER A 142 -1.52 -8.76 -9.19
C SER A 142 -2.15 -8.26 -10.50
N ILE A 143 -1.59 -7.19 -11.10
CA ILE A 143 -2.04 -6.70 -12.41
C ILE A 143 -1.76 -7.74 -13.49
N ALA A 144 -0.56 -8.32 -13.54
CA ALA A 144 -0.20 -9.29 -14.56
C ALA A 144 -1.10 -10.55 -14.51
N SER A 145 -1.50 -10.98 -13.32
CA SER A 145 -2.38 -12.13 -13.12
C SER A 145 -3.85 -11.81 -13.34
N GLY A 146 -4.32 -10.64 -12.87
CA GLY A 146 -5.72 -10.23 -12.94
C GLY A 146 -6.11 -9.59 -14.27
N ALA A 147 -5.15 -9.04 -15.01
CA ALA A 147 -5.38 -8.35 -16.28
C ALA A 147 -4.45 -8.81 -17.41
N PRO A 148 -4.38 -10.13 -17.70
CA PRO A 148 -3.41 -10.69 -18.65
C PRO A 148 -3.57 -10.18 -20.08
N ASP A 149 -4.76 -9.80 -20.50
CA ASP A 149 -5.04 -9.30 -21.86
C ASP A 149 -4.47 -7.88 -22.10
N THR A 150 -3.94 -7.24 -21.05
CA THR A 150 -3.36 -5.90 -21.09
C THR A 150 -1.82 -5.91 -21.09
N ALA A 151 -1.20 -7.06 -21.24
CA ALA A 151 0.25 -7.20 -21.28
C ALA A 151 0.91 -6.25 -22.30
N GLY A 152 2.04 -5.65 -21.91
CA GLY A 152 2.77 -4.67 -22.71
C GLY A 152 2.21 -3.25 -22.67
N ASN A 153 1.03 -3.02 -22.09
CA ASN A 153 0.34 -1.74 -22.07
C ASN A 153 0.41 -1.00 -20.71
N TRP A 154 1.17 -1.52 -19.78
CA TRP A 154 1.34 -0.92 -18.47
C TRP A 154 2.74 -0.32 -18.31
N GLY A 155 2.81 0.74 -17.52
CA GLY A 155 4.05 1.32 -17.04
C GLY A 155 3.96 1.63 -15.55
N VAL A 156 5.12 1.90 -14.95
CA VAL A 156 5.25 2.29 -13.54
C VAL A 156 5.94 3.64 -13.47
N ALA A 157 5.38 4.56 -12.70
CA ALA A 157 5.91 5.88 -12.41
C ALA A 157 5.95 6.12 -10.90
N PRO A 158 6.72 7.10 -10.39
CA PRO A 158 6.62 7.50 -8.99
C PRO A 158 5.18 7.84 -8.60
N SER A 159 4.78 7.55 -7.36
CA SER A 159 3.47 7.95 -6.84
C SER A 159 3.29 9.46 -6.95
N PRO A 160 2.09 9.96 -7.32
CA PRO A 160 1.80 11.39 -7.26
C PRO A 160 2.06 11.95 -5.87
N GLN A 161 2.54 13.18 -5.77
CA GLN A 161 2.94 13.80 -4.52
C GLN A 161 1.86 14.78 -4.00
N TRP A 162 1.75 14.92 -2.68
CA TRP A 162 0.85 15.89 -2.06
C TRP A 162 1.29 17.34 -2.30
N LYS A 163 2.59 17.55 -2.45
CA LYS A 163 3.18 18.85 -2.82
C LYS A 163 4.14 18.67 -3.98
N ALA A 164 4.13 19.61 -4.91
CA ALA A 164 5.05 19.61 -6.03
C ALA A 164 6.52 19.67 -5.54
N GLY A 165 7.35 18.77 -6.04
CA GLY A 165 8.75 18.66 -5.69
C GLY A 165 9.07 17.73 -4.51
N ASP A 166 8.08 17.21 -3.82
CA ASP A 166 8.29 16.16 -2.82
C ASP A 166 8.59 14.82 -3.51
N THR A 167 9.16 13.88 -2.73
CA THR A 167 9.53 12.52 -3.19
C THR A 167 8.98 11.43 -2.27
N ALA A 168 8.08 11.77 -1.33
CA ALA A 168 7.55 10.86 -0.32
C ALA A 168 6.88 9.62 -0.94
N ALA A 169 7.14 8.47 -0.37
CA ALA A 169 6.48 7.21 -0.73
C ALA A 169 5.74 6.61 0.46
N GLY A 170 4.58 6.04 0.19
CA GLY A 170 3.89 5.19 1.14
C GLY A 170 4.47 3.77 1.13
N ASN A 171 4.05 2.99 2.11
CA ASN A 171 4.33 1.55 2.12
C ASN A 171 3.03 0.78 2.34
N TRP A 172 2.77 -0.19 1.49
CA TRP A 172 1.58 -1.03 1.59
C TRP A 172 1.97 -2.50 1.69
N GLY A 173 1.76 -3.08 2.87
CA GLY A 173 2.13 -4.45 3.17
C GLY A 173 3.58 -4.59 3.61
N GLY A 174 4.19 -5.65 3.18
CA GLY A 174 5.43 -6.20 3.69
C GLY A 174 5.14 -7.38 4.62
N SER A 175 5.99 -8.37 4.58
CA SER A 175 5.81 -9.61 5.36
C SER A 175 7.07 -10.00 6.12
N SER A 176 6.91 -10.97 7.00
CA SER A 176 8.00 -11.53 7.76
C SER A 176 7.74 -13.01 8.07
N THR A 177 8.80 -13.77 8.19
CA THR A 177 8.77 -15.17 8.61
C THR A 177 9.10 -15.25 10.11
N ALA A 178 8.21 -15.86 10.89
CA ALA A 178 8.37 -16.00 12.34
C ALA A 178 8.38 -17.46 12.76
N VAL A 179 9.19 -17.77 13.79
CA VAL A 179 9.19 -19.08 14.44
C VAL A 179 8.29 -19.02 15.67
N PHE A 180 7.25 -19.84 15.70
CA PHE A 180 6.33 -19.91 16.83
C PHE A 180 6.98 -20.53 18.07
N LYS A 181 6.62 -20.02 19.25
CA LYS A 181 7.10 -20.53 20.56
C LYS A 181 6.85 -22.02 20.76
N GLY A 182 5.81 -22.57 20.13
CA GLY A 182 5.46 -23.99 20.23
C GLY A 182 6.18 -24.93 19.23
N SER A 183 7.08 -24.40 18.40
CA SER A 183 7.86 -25.23 17.46
C SER A 183 8.67 -26.27 18.21
N LYS A 184 8.68 -27.50 17.71
CA LYS A 184 9.54 -28.57 18.20
C LYS A 184 10.97 -28.51 17.66
N HIS A 185 11.15 -27.74 16.58
CA HIS A 185 12.42 -27.53 15.86
C HIS A 185 12.68 -26.04 15.66
N PRO A 186 12.79 -25.22 16.74
CA PRO A 186 12.87 -23.78 16.62
C PRO A 186 14.17 -23.30 15.98
N TYR A 187 15.25 -24.05 16.15
CA TYR A 187 16.56 -23.70 15.59
C TYR A 187 16.57 -23.89 14.07
N GLU A 188 16.20 -25.08 13.60
CA GLU A 188 16.12 -25.40 12.17
C GLU A 188 15.11 -24.51 11.44
N ALA A 189 13.98 -24.21 12.10
CA ALA A 189 13.00 -23.27 11.55
C ALA A 189 13.57 -21.85 11.42
N ALA A 190 14.39 -21.41 12.37
CA ALA A 190 15.03 -20.09 12.31
C ALA A 190 16.12 -20.05 11.23
N GLU A 191 16.91 -21.12 11.06
CA GLU A 191 17.90 -21.24 9.98
C GLU A 191 17.22 -21.22 8.60
N PHE A 192 16.13 -21.97 8.43
CA PHE A 192 15.35 -21.96 7.20
C PHE A 192 14.76 -20.58 6.92
N ALA A 193 14.16 -19.93 7.93
CA ALA A 193 13.62 -18.59 7.78
C ALA A 193 14.71 -17.56 7.42
N LEU A 194 15.91 -17.69 8.00
CA LEU A 194 17.04 -16.84 7.66
C LEU A 194 17.48 -17.06 6.21
N TRP A 195 17.70 -18.31 5.81
CA TRP A 195 18.07 -18.65 4.42
C TRP A 195 17.02 -18.14 3.42
N LEU A 196 15.74 -18.40 3.66
CA LEU A 196 14.63 -18.01 2.78
C LEU A 196 14.60 -16.50 2.54
N ASN A 197 14.91 -15.70 3.54
CA ASN A 197 14.76 -14.24 3.49
C ASN A 197 16.08 -13.47 3.26
N THR A 198 17.22 -14.18 3.14
CA THR A 198 18.51 -13.51 3.00
C THR A 198 19.45 -14.12 1.98
N SER A 199 19.20 -15.34 1.47
CA SER A 199 20.07 -15.92 0.45
C SER A 199 19.68 -15.43 -0.94
N ASP A 200 20.65 -15.13 -1.77
CA ASP A 200 20.43 -14.67 -3.16
C ASP A 200 19.60 -15.67 -3.97
N GLU A 201 19.86 -16.97 -3.76
CA GLU A 201 19.12 -18.06 -4.42
C GLU A 201 17.61 -18.00 -4.08
N ALA A 202 17.27 -17.97 -2.78
CA ALA A 202 15.88 -17.96 -2.33
C ALA A 202 15.17 -16.66 -2.72
N LEU A 203 15.84 -15.52 -2.58
CA LEU A 203 15.28 -14.22 -2.95
C LEU A 203 15.05 -14.10 -4.46
N THR A 204 15.94 -14.65 -5.29
CA THR A 204 15.74 -14.71 -6.74
C THR A 204 14.53 -15.57 -7.08
N MET A 205 14.42 -16.79 -6.54
CA MET A 205 13.25 -17.65 -6.74
C MET A 205 11.94 -17.01 -6.28
N LEU A 206 11.94 -16.31 -5.14
CA LEU A 206 10.77 -15.60 -4.64
C LEU A 206 10.37 -14.42 -5.54
N ASN A 207 11.34 -13.69 -6.08
CA ASN A 207 11.05 -12.63 -7.03
C ASN A 207 10.49 -13.18 -8.34
N GLU A 208 11.11 -14.18 -8.96
CA GLU A 208 10.67 -14.78 -10.21
C GLU A 208 9.28 -15.44 -10.13
N SER A 209 8.95 -16.03 -8.96
CA SER A 209 7.68 -16.76 -8.80
C SER A 209 6.52 -15.88 -8.31
N ALA A 210 6.80 -14.84 -7.54
CA ALA A 210 5.78 -14.05 -6.86
C ALA A 210 6.05 -12.53 -6.82
N ASN A 211 7.07 -12.05 -7.55
CA ASN A 211 7.51 -10.65 -7.54
C ASN A 211 7.78 -10.10 -6.12
N ILE A 212 8.28 -10.94 -5.23
CA ILE A 212 8.68 -10.53 -3.88
C ILE A 212 9.83 -9.53 -3.98
N TYR A 213 9.67 -8.37 -3.36
CA TYR A 213 10.67 -7.31 -3.32
C TYR A 213 11.42 -7.38 -1.98
N PRO A 214 12.69 -7.80 -1.97
CA PRO A 214 13.41 -8.15 -0.75
C PRO A 214 13.47 -7.01 0.27
N ALA A 215 13.29 -7.33 1.55
CA ALA A 215 13.46 -6.38 2.66
C ALA A 215 14.94 -6.17 3.05
N THR A 216 15.85 -7.01 2.57
CA THR A 216 17.28 -6.93 2.86
C THR A 216 18.00 -6.00 1.89
N LYS A 217 18.95 -5.20 2.39
CA LYS A 217 19.73 -4.28 1.56
C LYS A 217 20.52 -4.99 0.45
N ASP A 218 21.08 -6.16 0.74
CA ASP A 218 21.83 -6.95 -0.23
C ASP A 218 20.90 -7.52 -1.31
N GLY A 219 19.72 -7.99 -0.92
CA GLY A 219 18.70 -8.48 -1.86
C GLY A 219 18.21 -7.43 -2.86
N LEU A 220 18.26 -6.14 -2.53
CA LEU A 220 17.93 -5.06 -3.47
C LEU A 220 18.93 -4.91 -4.63
N ASN A 221 20.09 -5.57 -4.55
CA ASN A 221 21.11 -5.56 -5.61
C ASN A 221 21.07 -6.77 -6.53
N LEU A 222 20.11 -7.67 -6.36
CA LEU A 222 19.97 -8.87 -7.19
C LEU A 222 19.82 -8.51 -8.67
N PRO A 223 20.49 -9.24 -9.57
CA PRO A 223 20.40 -8.99 -11.03
C PRO A 223 18.98 -8.99 -11.55
N VAL A 224 18.12 -9.93 -11.10
CA VAL A 224 16.72 -10.05 -11.51
C VAL A 224 15.92 -8.75 -11.28
N LEU A 225 16.27 -7.93 -10.31
CA LEU A 225 15.64 -6.63 -10.05
C LEU A 225 16.11 -5.52 -11.01
N LYS A 226 17.08 -5.80 -11.88
CA LYS A 226 17.58 -4.85 -12.89
C LYS A 226 17.09 -5.16 -14.29
N GLU A 227 16.38 -6.27 -14.45
CA GLU A 227 15.85 -6.70 -15.72
C GLU A 227 14.54 -5.99 -16.06
N GLY A 228 14.28 -5.83 -17.36
CA GLY A 228 13.00 -5.33 -17.86
C GLY A 228 11.91 -6.38 -17.71
N VAL A 229 10.74 -5.99 -17.26
CA VAL A 229 9.59 -6.87 -17.07
C VAL A 229 8.71 -6.83 -18.33
N GLU A 230 8.57 -7.95 -19.02
CA GLU A 230 7.87 -8.05 -20.32
C GLU A 230 6.43 -7.53 -20.24
N PHE A 231 5.69 -7.88 -19.20
CA PHE A 231 4.31 -7.40 -18.99
C PHE A 231 4.21 -5.86 -18.94
N TYR A 232 5.27 -5.18 -18.54
CA TYR A 232 5.40 -3.72 -18.46
C TYR A 232 6.17 -3.15 -19.68
N GLY A 233 6.05 -3.76 -20.84
CA GLY A 233 6.68 -3.29 -22.07
C GLY A 233 8.21 -3.29 -22.02
N GLY A 234 8.81 -4.13 -21.19
CA GLY A 234 10.26 -4.20 -20.99
C GLY A 234 10.82 -3.12 -20.03
N GLN A 235 9.97 -2.40 -19.31
CA GLN A 235 10.43 -1.43 -18.31
C GLN A 235 11.10 -2.15 -17.12
N ALA A 236 12.23 -1.62 -16.65
CA ALA A 236 12.85 -2.01 -15.38
C ALA A 236 12.08 -1.38 -14.22
N ILE A 237 10.91 -1.92 -13.89
CA ILE A 237 9.97 -1.34 -12.92
C ILE A 237 10.57 -1.25 -11.51
N TYR A 238 11.47 -2.16 -11.15
CA TYR A 238 12.10 -2.17 -9.83
C TYR A 238 13.01 -0.99 -9.56
N ASP A 239 13.49 -0.28 -10.58
CA ASP A 239 14.24 0.97 -10.38
C ASP A 239 13.34 2.07 -9.80
N VAL A 240 12.06 2.12 -10.21
CA VAL A 240 11.06 3.05 -9.64
C VAL A 240 10.79 2.70 -8.17
N PHE A 241 10.61 1.41 -7.87
CA PHE A 241 10.37 0.97 -6.50
C PHE A 241 11.60 1.12 -5.59
N ALA A 242 12.81 0.98 -6.12
CA ALA A 242 14.04 1.24 -5.38
C ALA A 242 14.15 2.72 -4.95
N ALA A 243 13.80 3.64 -5.87
CA ALA A 243 13.72 5.06 -5.54
C ALA A 243 12.63 5.32 -4.48
N ALA A 244 11.42 4.77 -4.67
CA ALA A 244 10.34 4.91 -3.71
C ALA A 244 10.70 4.34 -2.32
N SER A 245 11.38 3.19 -2.27
CA SER A 245 11.81 2.56 -1.00
C SER A 245 12.75 3.43 -0.17
N ALA A 246 13.58 4.26 -0.82
CA ALA A 246 14.49 5.18 -0.14
C ALA A 246 13.74 6.35 0.54
N GLU A 247 12.53 6.65 0.07
CA GLU A 247 11.72 7.79 0.51
C GLU A 247 10.57 7.39 1.45
N VAL A 248 10.44 6.11 1.80
CA VAL A 248 9.46 5.66 2.79
C VAL A 248 9.88 6.11 4.18
N ASN A 249 9.02 6.88 4.86
CA ASN A 249 9.24 7.25 6.26
C ASN A 249 9.21 6.00 7.16
N PRO A 250 10.31 5.62 7.85
CA PRO A 250 10.38 4.40 8.67
C PRO A 250 9.63 4.50 9.99
N ASP A 251 9.14 5.68 10.37
CA ASP A 251 8.56 5.94 11.69
C ASP A 251 7.06 5.61 11.78
N PHE A 252 6.45 5.15 10.69
CA PHE A 252 5.05 4.70 10.73
C PHE A 252 4.89 3.46 11.64
N THR A 253 3.96 3.54 12.57
CA THR A 253 3.75 2.50 13.58
C THR A 253 2.36 1.89 13.49
N TRP A 254 2.30 0.57 13.44
CA TRP A 254 1.05 -0.20 13.51
C TRP A 254 0.62 -0.41 14.96
N GLY A 255 -0.68 -0.27 15.21
CA GLY A 255 -1.25 -0.47 16.55
C GLY A 255 -1.48 -1.96 16.90
N PRO A 256 -1.68 -2.26 18.18
CA PRO A 256 -1.88 -3.64 18.62
C PRO A 256 -3.26 -4.24 18.25
N THR A 257 -4.24 -3.41 17.87
CA THR A 257 -5.61 -3.83 17.52
C THR A 257 -5.95 -3.61 16.05
N MET A 258 -4.96 -3.67 15.16
CA MET A 258 -5.11 -3.29 13.75
C MET A 258 -6.22 -4.04 13.02
N THR A 259 -6.39 -5.35 13.25
CA THR A 259 -7.47 -6.12 12.62
C THR A 259 -8.85 -5.54 12.93
N GLN A 260 -9.09 -5.17 14.20
CA GLN A 260 -10.36 -4.53 14.59
C GLN A 260 -10.47 -3.13 13.98
N THR A 261 -9.41 -2.34 14.04
CA THR A 261 -9.36 -1.00 13.44
C THR A 261 -9.68 -1.04 11.95
N TYR A 262 -9.08 -1.98 11.21
CA TYR A 262 -9.37 -2.15 9.79
C TYR A 262 -10.83 -2.50 9.51
N ASN A 263 -11.40 -3.44 10.27
CA ASN A 263 -12.79 -3.82 10.09
C ASN A 263 -13.73 -2.63 10.32
N ASP A 264 -13.53 -1.90 11.42
CA ASP A 264 -14.38 -0.77 11.78
C ASP A 264 -14.29 0.38 10.76
N VAL A 265 -13.08 0.72 10.29
CA VAL A 265 -12.88 1.75 9.25
C VAL A 265 -13.43 1.27 7.90
N SER A 266 -13.22 -0.01 7.52
CA SER A 266 -13.76 -0.59 6.30
C SER A 266 -15.28 -0.53 6.26
N ASP A 267 -15.95 -0.85 7.37
CA ASP A 267 -17.41 -0.77 7.43
C ASP A 267 -17.91 0.66 7.29
N GLY A 268 -17.20 1.63 7.87
CA GLY A 268 -17.46 3.06 7.68
C GLY A 268 -17.22 3.51 6.24
N PHE A 269 -16.15 3.04 5.58
CA PHE A 269 -15.87 3.36 4.18
C PHE A 269 -16.91 2.80 3.23
N LYS A 270 -17.40 1.57 3.46
CA LYS A 270 -18.53 0.98 2.70
C LYS A 270 -19.78 1.85 2.83
N ALA A 271 -20.07 2.35 4.04
CA ALA A 271 -21.20 3.25 4.26
C ALA A 271 -21.02 4.58 3.51
N ALA A 272 -19.83 5.20 3.57
CA ALA A 272 -19.51 6.45 2.89
C ALA A 272 -19.64 6.32 1.36
N VAL A 273 -19.05 5.26 0.76
CA VAL A 273 -19.15 4.97 -0.67
C VAL A 273 -20.61 4.74 -1.10
N SER A 274 -21.48 4.25 -0.21
CA SER A 274 -22.91 4.08 -0.43
C SER A 274 -23.74 5.36 -0.17
N GLY A 275 -23.08 6.51 0.08
CA GLY A 275 -23.74 7.79 0.35
C GLY A 275 -24.22 7.98 1.79
N ASN A 276 -23.74 7.17 2.73
CA ASN A 276 -24.10 7.25 4.16
C ASN A 276 -22.89 7.71 5.00
N GLY A 277 -22.70 9.02 5.12
CA GLY A 277 -21.59 9.62 5.81
C GLY A 277 -20.41 9.89 4.89
N THR A 278 -19.21 10.13 5.47
CA THR A 278 -17.98 10.43 4.74
C THR A 278 -16.83 9.53 5.19
N LEU A 279 -15.76 9.45 4.38
CA LEU A 279 -14.53 8.73 4.77
C LEU A 279 -13.94 9.32 6.07
N ALA A 280 -14.00 10.65 6.23
CA ALA A 280 -13.55 11.33 7.45
C ALA A 280 -14.38 10.93 8.69
N ASP A 281 -15.70 10.75 8.55
CA ASP A 281 -16.56 10.27 9.65
C ASP A 281 -16.25 8.82 10.02
N ALA A 282 -15.92 8.00 9.02
CA ALA A 282 -15.48 6.61 9.23
C ALA A 282 -14.17 6.55 10.03
N LEU A 283 -13.21 7.43 9.74
CA LEU A 283 -11.96 7.53 10.52
C LEU A 283 -12.21 7.94 11.96
N LYS A 284 -13.11 8.92 12.21
CA LYS A 284 -13.50 9.34 13.56
C LYS A 284 -14.12 8.19 14.35
N SER A 285 -15.04 7.46 13.72
CA SER A 285 -15.69 6.29 14.33
C SER A 285 -14.70 5.17 14.60
N GLY A 286 -13.80 4.89 13.65
CA GLY A 286 -12.73 3.89 13.77
C GLY A 286 -11.74 4.25 14.90
N GLN A 287 -11.39 5.52 15.06
CA GLN A 287 -10.55 5.99 16.17
C GLN A 287 -11.21 5.71 17.53
N ALA A 288 -12.48 6.10 17.68
CA ALA A 288 -13.21 5.88 18.93
C ALA A 288 -13.33 4.39 19.27
N SER A 289 -13.62 3.56 18.29
CA SER A 289 -13.67 2.09 18.42
C SER A 289 -12.32 1.50 18.78
N THR A 290 -11.24 1.91 18.13
CA THR A 290 -9.87 1.49 18.39
C THR A 290 -9.45 1.82 19.83
N ILE A 291 -9.69 3.05 20.31
CA ILE A 291 -9.40 3.45 21.69
C ILE A 291 -10.19 2.58 22.68
N LYS A 292 -11.47 2.32 22.40
CA LYS A 292 -12.30 1.43 23.22
C LYS A 292 -11.76 0.01 23.27
N ALA A 293 -11.31 -0.54 22.14
CA ALA A 293 -10.75 -1.89 22.05
C ALA A 293 -9.41 -2.01 22.81
N LEU A 294 -8.55 -1.00 22.77
CA LEU A 294 -7.31 -0.94 23.56
C LEU A 294 -7.60 -0.93 25.06
N LYS A 295 -8.52 -0.08 25.49
CA LYS A 295 -8.94 0.02 26.91
C LYS A 295 -9.55 -1.29 27.42
N ALA A 296 -10.36 -1.98 26.60
CA ALA A 296 -10.94 -3.28 26.93
C ALA A 296 -9.88 -4.38 27.14
N GLN A 297 -8.75 -4.27 26.47
CA GLN A 297 -7.59 -5.16 26.63
C GLN A 297 -6.60 -4.69 27.71
N SER A 298 -6.96 -3.68 28.50
CA SER A 298 -6.09 -3.06 29.51
C SER A 298 -4.77 -2.51 28.93
N ILE A 299 -4.77 -2.10 27.65
CA ILE A 299 -3.64 -1.46 27.02
C ILE A 299 -3.74 0.05 27.28
N PRO A 300 -2.70 0.68 27.88
CA PRO A 300 -2.74 2.10 28.20
C PRO A 300 -2.81 2.96 26.93
N VAL A 301 -3.75 3.92 26.91
CA VAL A 301 -3.96 4.87 25.81
C VAL A 301 -3.98 6.27 26.36
N LYS A 302 -3.28 7.20 25.71
CA LYS A 302 -3.43 8.65 25.97
C LYS A 302 -4.80 9.11 25.45
N GLU A 303 -5.44 9.97 26.24
CA GLU A 303 -6.66 10.69 25.86
C GLU A 303 -6.33 12.01 25.18
#